data_b9c95828d76130cc1456665902bc1a01
#
_entry.id   b9c95828d76130cc1456665902bc1a01
#
_cell.length_a   1.000
_cell.length_b   1.000
_cell.length_c   1.000
_cell.angle_alpha   90.00
_cell.angle_beta   90.00
_cell.angle_gamma   90.00
#
_symmetry.space_group_name_H-M   'P 1'
#
loop_
_entity.id
_entity.type
_entity.pdbx_description
1 polymer ?
#
loop_
_entity_poly.entity_id
_entity_poly.type
_entity_poly.pdbx_seq_one_letter_code
_entity_poly.pdbx_strand_id
1 'polypeptide(L)'
;MKKIYLNRDIARLITLQRIELLGPVLKKIRKFLGRYFFTSFAAKYLILPNVIVKKYLISMEKEYENLAKYLNFNNKSILSIGSGMCGMELIINQKSHDNFFYIIEKNYVSKKVTYGWDNDNNEAYNDLTLLNMFLIKNGMEKKKFKIYDFDLDPLPVAKFDLIISLFSLDYHYDFNLYKDYLIKIFGEKTQIIFDTIRPDYFKNIFNEVIILKDRTKTIHGSKRIMCSNFIN
;
A
#
# COMPACT_ATOMS: atom_id res chain seq x y z
N MET A 1 -1.16 23.53 -4.23
CA MET A 1 -1.70 22.27 -3.65
C MET A 1 -3.07 22.56 -3.02
N LYS A 2 -4.12 21.82 -3.37
CA LYS A 2 -5.40 21.90 -2.66
C LYS A 2 -5.17 21.60 -1.18
N LYS A 3 -5.97 22.21 -0.29
CA LYS A 3 -5.91 21.97 1.16
C LYS A 3 -6.23 20.50 1.42
N ILE A 4 -5.27 19.73 1.96
CA ILE A 4 -5.41 18.31 2.21
C ILE A 4 -6.15 18.12 3.52
N TYR A 5 -7.21 17.32 3.50
CA TYR A 5 -7.89 16.90 4.73
C TYR A 5 -7.00 15.91 5.48
N LEU A 6 -6.80 16.20 6.75
CA LEU A 6 -6.04 15.37 7.65
C LEU A 6 -6.54 15.57 9.09
N ASN A 7 -6.43 14.51 9.88
CA ASN A 7 -6.59 14.56 11.32
C ASN A 7 -5.47 13.77 12.01
N ARG A 8 -5.45 13.78 13.32
CA ARG A 8 -4.41 13.11 14.11
C ARG A 8 -4.43 11.59 13.92
N ASP A 9 -5.60 10.98 13.83
CA ASP A 9 -5.73 9.52 13.70
C ASP A 9 -5.27 9.04 12.32
N ILE A 10 -5.60 9.75 11.24
CA ILE A 10 -5.07 9.49 9.90
C ILE A 10 -3.53 9.59 9.90
N ALA A 11 -2.97 10.64 10.49
CA ALA A 11 -1.52 10.80 10.58
C ALA A 11 -0.86 9.68 11.41
N ARG A 12 -1.53 9.21 12.46
CA ARG A 12 -1.09 8.05 13.26
C ARG A 12 -1.04 6.79 12.40
N LEU A 13 -2.10 6.45 11.68
CA LEU A 13 -2.14 5.27 10.81
C LEU A 13 -1.04 5.34 9.74
N ILE A 14 -0.90 6.47 9.06
CA ILE A 14 0.21 6.70 8.10
C ILE A 14 1.57 6.46 8.75
N THR A 15 1.77 6.93 9.98
CA THR A 15 3.04 6.77 10.70
C THR A 15 3.34 5.31 11.03
N LEU A 16 2.32 4.53 11.39
CA LEU A 16 2.46 3.11 11.69
C LEU A 16 2.79 2.30 10.44
N GLN A 17 2.18 2.64 9.32
CA GLN A 17 2.41 2.01 8.01
C GLN A 17 3.75 2.45 7.38
N ARG A 18 4.20 3.68 7.64
CA ARG A 18 5.32 4.33 6.96
C ARG A 18 6.29 4.96 7.96
N ILE A 19 6.97 4.11 8.70
CA ILE A 19 7.93 4.50 9.75
C ILE A 19 9.09 5.36 9.22
N GLU A 20 9.42 5.21 7.95
CA GLU A 20 10.47 6.00 7.30
C GLU A 20 10.14 7.51 7.25
N LEU A 21 8.87 7.89 7.35
CA LEU A 21 8.43 9.29 7.38
C LEU A 21 8.76 10.01 8.70
N LEU A 22 9.08 9.26 9.75
CA LEU A 22 9.44 9.81 11.05
C LEU A 22 10.74 10.62 10.99
N GLY A 23 10.76 11.73 11.73
CA GLY A 23 11.99 12.46 11.99
C GLY A 23 12.97 11.68 12.90
N PRO A 24 14.24 12.10 12.95
CA PRO A 24 15.29 11.38 13.67
C PRO A 24 14.99 11.23 15.18
N VAL A 25 14.37 12.22 15.79
CA VAL A 25 14.00 12.19 17.22
C VAL A 25 12.99 11.06 17.50
N LEU A 26 11.89 11.00 16.74
CA LEU A 26 10.88 9.95 16.93
C LEU A 26 11.41 8.55 16.58
N LYS A 27 12.34 8.44 15.63
CA LYS A 27 13.05 7.17 15.37
C LYS A 27 13.91 6.73 16.56
N LYS A 28 14.60 7.64 17.22
CA LYS A 28 15.35 7.36 18.46
C LYS A 28 14.42 6.95 19.59
N ILE A 29 13.33 7.67 19.81
CA ILE A 29 12.30 7.34 20.81
C ILE A 29 11.77 5.91 20.58
N ARG A 30 11.41 5.56 19.33
CA ARG A 30 10.96 4.21 18.98
C ARG A 30 12.02 3.14 19.28
N LYS A 31 13.29 3.43 18.98
CA LYS A 31 14.40 2.49 19.22
C LYS A 31 14.63 2.28 20.73
N PHE A 32 14.55 3.35 21.54
CA PHE A 32 14.83 3.32 22.97
C PHE A 32 13.66 2.77 23.81
N LEU A 33 12.44 3.25 23.57
CA LEU A 33 11.25 2.89 24.34
C LEU A 33 10.47 1.69 23.80
N GLY A 34 10.95 1.12 22.68
CA GLY A 34 10.34 -0.06 22.06
C GLY A 34 9.11 0.22 21.20
N ARG A 35 8.70 -0.83 20.47
CA ARG A 35 7.64 -0.74 19.45
C ARG A 35 6.27 -0.56 20.06
N TYR A 36 6.00 -1.23 21.18
CA TYR A 36 4.69 -1.13 21.86
C TYR A 36 4.42 0.30 22.35
N PHE A 37 5.37 0.89 23.06
CA PHE A 37 5.25 2.29 23.53
C PHE A 37 5.09 3.25 22.34
N PHE A 38 5.85 3.04 21.28
CA PHE A 38 5.73 3.87 20.08
C PHE A 38 4.32 3.80 19.48
N THR A 39 3.75 2.61 19.31
CA THR A 39 2.43 2.41 18.73
C THR A 39 1.31 2.94 19.61
N SER A 40 1.38 2.69 20.92
CA SER A 40 0.32 3.04 21.85
C SER A 40 0.34 4.52 22.27
N PHE A 41 1.50 5.15 22.34
CA PHE A 41 1.67 6.51 22.86
C PHE A 41 2.31 7.47 21.85
N ALA A 42 3.56 7.24 21.43
CA ALA A 42 4.31 8.22 20.64
C ALA A 42 3.66 8.53 19.29
N ALA A 43 3.19 7.50 18.57
CA ALA A 43 2.47 7.67 17.30
C ALA A 43 1.11 8.34 17.48
N LYS A 44 0.53 8.28 18.67
CA LYS A 44 -0.77 8.92 18.95
C LYS A 44 -0.63 10.38 19.37
N TYR A 45 0.38 10.73 20.16
CA TYR A 45 0.47 12.04 20.82
C TYR A 45 1.63 12.92 20.35
N LEU A 46 2.76 12.33 19.94
CA LEU A 46 4.01 13.07 19.67
C LEU A 46 4.25 13.39 18.19
N ILE A 47 3.41 12.92 17.28
CA ILE A 47 3.54 13.24 15.85
C ILE A 47 2.92 14.61 15.53
N LEU A 48 3.44 15.25 14.48
CA LEU A 48 2.87 16.45 13.87
C LEU A 48 2.07 16.06 12.62
N PRO A 49 0.72 16.03 12.67
CA PRO A 49 -0.12 15.52 11.59
C PRO A 49 0.19 16.14 10.22
N ASN A 50 0.29 17.47 10.17
CA ASN A 50 0.57 18.21 8.94
C ASN A 50 1.89 17.79 8.28
N VAL A 51 2.93 17.56 9.11
CA VAL A 51 4.26 17.17 8.62
C VAL A 51 4.24 15.75 8.06
N ILE A 52 3.59 14.83 8.78
CA ILE A 52 3.51 13.41 8.38
C ILE A 52 2.73 13.27 7.08
N VAL A 53 1.51 13.81 7.02
CA VAL A 53 0.65 13.66 5.83
C VAL A 53 1.27 14.35 4.61
N LYS A 54 1.87 15.53 4.77
CA LYS A 54 2.58 16.20 3.68
C LYS A 54 3.74 15.35 3.14
N LYS A 55 4.59 14.80 4.02
CA LYS A 55 5.69 13.91 3.63
C LYS A 55 5.17 12.65 2.93
N TYR A 56 4.07 12.08 3.44
CA TYR A 56 3.44 10.91 2.85
C TYR A 56 3.00 11.17 1.41
N LEU A 57 2.25 12.22 1.17
CA LEU A 57 1.75 12.54 -0.17
C LEU A 57 2.88 12.89 -1.15
N ILE A 58 3.91 13.62 -0.71
CA ILE A 58 5.11 13.86 -1.52
C ILE A 58 5.80 12.53 -1.87
N SER A 59 5.86 11.59 -0.91
CA SER A 59 6.43 10.27 -1.18
C SER A 59 5.60 9.49 -2.18
N MET A 60 4.27 9.50 -2.07
CA MET A 60 3.37 8.84 -3.02
C MET A 60 3.42 9.48 -4.41
N GLU A 61 3.52 10.79 -4.50
CA GLU A 61 3.70 11.49 -5.77
C GLU A 61 4.98 11.07 -6.49
N LYS A 62 6.10 10.97 -5.77
CA LYS A 62 7.36 10.44 -6.32
C LYS A 62 7.24 8.97 -6.76
N GLU A 63 6.50 8.14 -6.02
CA GLU A 63 6.24 6.77 -6.44
C GLU A 63 5.39 6.73 -7.72
N TYR A 64 4.34 7.55 -7.79
CA TYR A 64 3.55 7.69 -9.01
C TYR A 64 4.41 8.10 -10.22
N GLU A 65 5.23 9.13 -10.10
CA GLU A 65 6.12 9.60 -11.17
C GLU A 65 7.09 8.51 -11.65
N ASN A 66 7.56 7.66 -10.75
CA ASN A 66 8.39 6.52 -11.12
C ASN A 66 7.62 5.46 -11.90
N LEU A 67 6.39 5.14 -11.48
CA LEU A 67 5.56 4.13 -12.15
C LEU A 67 4.97 4.65 -13.47
N ALA A 68 4.62 5.92 -13.57
CA ALA A 68 4.09 6.55 -14.78
C ALA A 68 5.06 6.54 -15.97
N LYS A 69 6.34 6.21 -15.75
CA LYS A 69 7.31 5.96 -16.82
C LYS A 69 7.06 4.64 -17.55
N TYR A 70 6.37 3.71 -16.92
CA TYR A 70 6.13 2.36 -17.41
C TYR A 70 4.65 2.07 -17.69
N LEU A 71 3.74 2.86 -17.12
CA LEU A 71 2.31 2.59 -17.11
C LEU A 71 1.49 3.81 -17.48
N ASN A 72 0.46 3.57 -18.27
CA ASN A 72 -0.66 4.51 -18.42
C ASN A 72 -1.72 4.17 -17.38
N PHE A 73 -2.05 5.14 -16.52
CA PHE A 73 -3.05 4.98 -15.46
C PHE A 73 -4.46 5.43 -15.87
N ASN A 74 -4.72 5.82 -17.11
CA ASN A 74 -6.07 6.24 -17.53
C ASN A 74 -6.94 5.04 -17.89
N ASN A 75 -8.25 5.15 -17.61
CA ASN A 75 -9.28 4.16 -17.97
C ASN A 75 -8.95 2.77 -17.42
N LYS A 76 -8.61 2.66 -16.13
CA LYS A 76 -8.19 1.41 -15.51
C LYS A 76 -9.14 0.93 -14.42
N SER A 77 -9.39 -0.38 -14.42
CA SER A 77 -9.88 -1.12 -13.26
C SER A 77 -8.67 -1.53 -12.43
N ILE A 78 -8.51 -0.92 -11.25
CA ILE A 78 -7.31 -1.07 -10.41
C ILE A 78 -7.68 -1.81 -9.13
N LEU A 79 -6.99 -2.90 -8.85
CA LEU A 79 -7.05 -3.59 -7.57
C LEU A 79 -5.85 -3.18 -6.71
N SER A 80 -6.11 -2.66 -5.52
CA SER A 80 -5.09 -2.32 -4.54
C SER A 80 -5.16 -3.26 -3.35
N ILE A 81 -4.07 -3.97 -3.07
CA ILE A 81 -3.97 -4.94 -1.97
C ILE A 81 -3.00 -4.40 -0.93
N GLY A 82 -3.49 -4.20 0.30
CA GLY A 82 -2.67 -3.67 1.39
C GLY A 82 -2.17 -2.25 1.10
N SER A 83 -3.03 -1.39 0.58
CA SER A 83 -2.71 -0.02 0.16
C SER A 83 -2.53 0.96 1.32
N GLY A 84 -2.81 0.53 2.54
CA GLY A 84 -2.77 1.36 3.73
C GLY A 84 -3.78 2.50 3.63
N MET A 85 -3.32 3.75 3.78
CA MET A 85 -4.17 4.95 3.66
C MET A 85 -4.36 5.40 2.20
N CYS A 86 -4.13 4.53 1.22
CA CYS A 86 -4.43 4.78 -0.20
C CYS A 86 -3.85 6.08 -0.78
N GLY A 87 -2.64 6.45 -0.36
CA GLY A 87 -2.02 7.67 -0.90
C GLY A 87 -1.66 7.56 -2.37
N MET A 88 -1.29 6.37 -2.85
CA MET A 88 -1.00 6.13 -4.26
C MET A 88 -2.26 6.24 -5.12
N GLU A 89 -3.35 5.61 -4.69
CA GLU A 89 -4.66 5.64 -5.35
C GLU A 89 -5.20 7.06 -5.43
N LEU A 90 -5.02 7.84 -4.35
CA LEU A 90 -5.39 9.25 -4.34
C LEU A 90 -4.60 10.07 -5.38
N ILE A 91 -3.29 9.85 -5.50
CA ILE A 91 -2.46 10.53 -6.52
C ILE A 91 -2.83 10.08 -7.93
N ILE A 92 -3.05 8.77 -8.15
CA ILE A 92 -3.53 8.25 -9.44
C ILE A 92 -4.86 8.93 -9.80
N ASN A 93 -5.83 8.99 -8.89
CA ASN A 93 -7.12 9.64 -9.15
C ASN A 93 -7.00 11.14 -9.43
N GLN A 94 -5.98 11.83 -8.90
CA GLN A 94 -5.75 13.26 -9.15
C GLN A 94 -5.04 13.53 -10.49
N LYS A 95 -4.19 12.63 -10.94
CA LYS A 95 -3.32 12.79 -12.11
C LYS A 95 -3.80 12.04 -13.36
N SER A 96 -4.80 11.18 -13.22
CA SER A 96 -5.38 10.38 -14.32
C SER A 96 -6.90 10.36 -14.21
N HIS A 97 -7.56 9.87 -15.26
CA HIS A 97 -9.03 9.88 -15.38
C HIS A 97 -9.62 8.49 -15.62
N ASP A 98 -10.92 8.39 -15.35
CA ASP A 98 -11.76 7.22 -15.63
C ASP A 98 -11.25 5.89 -15.03
N ASN A 99 -10.70 6.00 -13.79
CA ASN A 99 -10.29 4.85 -13.03
C ASN A 99 -11.35 4.45 -12.02
N PHE A 100 -11.43 3.13 -11.78
CA PHE A 100 -12.16 2.57 -10.65
C PHE A 100 -11.23 1.75 -9.76
N PHE A 101 -11.30 1.98 -8.45
CA PHE A 101 -10.42 1.34 -7.48
C PHE A 101 -11.17 0.32 -6.62
N TYR A 102 -10.66 -0.90 -6.61
CA TYR A 102 -11.04 -1.96 -5.68
C TYR A 102 -9.93 -2.04 -4.62
N ILE A 103 -10.26 -1.72 -3.39
CA ILE A 103 -9.28 -1.58 -2.30
C ILE A 103 -9.51 -2.70 -1.30
N ILE A 104 -8.54 -3.59 -1.14
CA ILE A 104 -8.57 -4.66 -0.14
C ILE A 104 -7.63 -4.29 1.01
N GLU A 105 -8.19 -4.19 2.22
CA GLU A 105 -7.46 -3.83 3.43
C GLU A 105 -8.02 -4.54 4.66
N LYS A 106 -7.20 -4.67 5.71
CA LYS A 106 -7.66 -5.13 7.02
C LYS A 106 -8.15 -3.98 7.86
N ASN A 107 -9.25 -4.20 8.60
CA ASN A 107 -9.83 -3.21 9.53
C ASN A 107 -9.33 -3.44 10.95
N TYR A 108 -8.04 -3.30 11.17
CA TYR A 108 -7.42 -3.61 12.44
C TYR A 108 -6.16 -2.75 12.69
N VAL A 109 -5.91 -2.42 13.97
CA VAL A 109 -4.69 -1.72 14.39
C VAL A 109 -3.94 -2.57 15.41
N SER A 110 -2.83 -3.17 14.98
CA SER A 110 -1.98 -4.01 15.81
C SER A 110 -1.39 -3.25 16.99
N LYS A 111 -1.27 -3.91 18.14
CA LYS A 111 -0.71 -3.31 19.36
C LYS A 111 0.82 -3.10 19.28
N LYS A 112 1.51 -3.93 18.51
CA LYS A 112 2.96 -3.77 18.28
C LYS A 112 3.26 -3.94 16.79
N VAL A 113 4.34 -3.33 16.33
CA VAL A 113 4.85 -3.50 14.95
C VAL A 113 5.77 -4.72 14.93
N THR A 114 5.41 -5.77 14.19
CA THR A 114 6.27 -6.91 13.85
C THR A 114 6.75 -6.79 12.40
N TYR A 115 7.75 -7.53 12.01
CA TYR A 115 8.24 -7.59 10.64
C TYR A 115 8.57 -9.05 10.33
N GLY A 116 8.24 -9.45 9.12
CA GLY A 116 8.54 -10.79 8.62
C GLY A 116 7.30 -11.55 8.16
N TRP A 117 7.53 -12.70 7.54
CA TRP A 117 6.50 -13.58 7.01
C TRP A 117 6.14 -14.65 8.04
N ASP A 118 5.75 -14.25 9.23
CA ASP A 118 5.20 -15.18 10.19
C ASP A 118 3.78 -15.57 9.75
N ASN A 119 3.49 -16.86 9.64
CA ASN A 119 2.18 -17.37 9.22
C ASN A 119 1.05 -16.91 10.16
N ASP A 120 1.39 -16.58 11.41
CA ASP A 120 0.48 -16.02 12.41
C ASP A 120 0.40 -14.48 12.33
N ASN A 121 1.04 -13.87 11.33
CA ASN A 121 1.12 -12.42 11.22
C ASN A 121 -0.19 -11.81 10.72
N ASN A 122 -1.09 -11.55 11.64
CA ASN A 122 -2.33 -10.79 11.43
C ASN A 122 -2.12 -9.27 11.60
N GLU A 123 -0.93 -8.78 11.33
CA GLU A 123 -0.64 -7.36 11.49
C GLU A 123 -1.38 -6.49 10.49
N ALA A 124 -2.04 -5.49 11.01
CA ALA A 124 -2.62 -4.41 10.22
C ALA A 124 -2.56 -3.10 11.00
N TYR A 125 -2.56 -1.99 10.29
CA TYR A 125 -2.51 -0.64 10.86
C TYR A 125 -3.50 0.24 10.12
N ASN A 126 -4.75 -0.21 9.97
CA ASN A 126 -5.76 0.53 9.24
C ASN A 126 -7.09 0.59 9.98
N ASP A 127 -7.88 1.60 9.62
CA ASP A 127 -9.27 1.81 10.01
C ASP A 127 -10.01 2.20 8.72
N LEU A 128 -10.90 1.33 8.26
CA LEU A 128 -11.58 1.50 6.98
C LEU A 128 -12.55 2.69 6.97
N THR A 129 -13.05 3.09 8.13
CA THR A 129 -13.87 4.31 8.26
C THR A 129 -13.01 5.55 8.04
N LEU A 130 -11.84 5.61 8.67
CA LEU A 130 -10.89 6.70 8.48
C LEU A 130 -10.32 6.72 7.07
N LEU A 131 -10.04 5.55 6.48
CA LEU A 131 -9.61 5.42 5.09
C LEU A 131 -10.65 5.97 4.11
N ASN A 132 -11.91 5.54 4.23
CA ASN A 132 -13.01 6.05 3.41
C ASN A 132 -13.17 7.57 3.53
N MET A 133 -13.12 8.09 4.76
CA MET A 133 -13.19 9.52 5.03
C MET A 133 -12.00 10.28 4.41
N PHE A 134 -10.79 9.73 4.52
CA PHE A 134 -9.57 10.32 3.95
C PHE A 134 -9.67 10.45 2.43
N LEU A 135 -10.12 9.42 1.73
CA LEU A 135 -10.29 9.43 0.27
C LEU A 135 -11.32 10.47 -0.17
N ILE A 136 -12.53 10.46 0.41
CA ILE A 136 -13.61 11.38 0.05
C ILE A 136 -13.23 12.83 0.33
N LYS A 137 -12.71 13.12 1.52
CA LYS A 137 -12.33 14.49 1.92
C LYS A 137 -11.14 15.04 1.13
N ASN A 138 -10.34 14.18 0.50
CA ASN A 138 -9.25 14.59 -0.40
C ASN A 138 -9.64 14.54 -1.89
N GLY A 139 -10.93 14.41 -2.20
CA GLY A 139 -11.48 14.65 -3.53
C GLY A 139 -11.67 13.41 -4.40
N MET A 140 -11.57 12.20 -3.83
CA MET A 140 -11.97 10.99 -4.54
C MET A 140 -13.48 10.79 -4.42
N GLU A 141 -14.19 10.77 -5.52
CA GLU A 141 -15.64 10.55 -5.56
C GLU A 141 -15.99 9.14 -5.08
N LYS A 142 -17.02 9.00 -4.24
CA LYS A 142 -17.44 7.70 -3.68
C LYS A 142 -17.76 6.65 -4.76
N LYS A 143 -18.25 7.06 -5.92
CA LYS A 143 -18.55 6.16 -7.04
C LYS A 143 -17.31 5.63 -7.77
N LYS A 144 -16.10 6.12 -7.48
CA LYS A 144 -14.84 5.71 -8.11
C LYS A 144 -14.06 4.67 -7.34
N PHE A 145 -14.53 4.25 -6.15
CA PHE A 145 -13.86 3.22 -5.37
C PHE A 145 -14.80 2.38 -4.53
N LYS A 146 -14.37 1.18 -4.22
CA LYS A 146 -15.00 0.28 -3.23
C LYS A 146 -13.91 -0.29 -2.33
N ILE A 147 -14.14 -0.24 -1.03
CA ILE A 147 -13.26 -0.81 0.00
C ILE A 147 -13.84 -2.14 0.43
N TYR A 148 -13.00 -3.13 0.58
CA TYR A 148 -13.28 -4.47 1.05
C TYR A 148 -12.47 -4.73 2.32
N ASP A 149 -13.14 -5.15 3.37
CA ASP A 149 -12.49 -5.68 4.56
C ASP A 149 -11.99 -7.10 4.25
N PHE A 150 -10.67 -7.30 4.31
CA PHE A 150 -10.05 -8.58 3.96
C PHE A 150 -10.59 -9.76 4.79
N ASP A 151 -10.94 -9.50 6.05
CA ASP A 151 -11.35 -10.55 6.98
C ASP A 151 -12.88 -10.82 6.97
N LEU A 152 -13.70 -9.88 6.45
CA LEU A 152 -15.15 -9.95 6.53
C LEU A 152 -15.85 -10.02 5.17
N ASP A 153 -15.30 -9.36 4.15
CA ASP A 153 -15.94 -9.26 2.84
C ASP A 153 -15.46 -10.34 1.87
N PRO A 154 -16.32 -10.84 0.98
CA PRO A 154 -15.87 -11.63 -0.15
C PRO A 154 -14.98 -10.78 -1.04
N LEU A 155 -13.81 -11.28 -1.38
CA LEU A 155 -12.86 -10.58 -2.26
C LEU A 155 -13.46 -10.38 -3.67
N PRO A 156 -13.21 -9.23 -4.32
CA PRO A 156 -13.80 -8.93 -5.62
C PRO A 156 -13.31 -9.90 -6.70
N VAL A 157 -14.25 -10.57 -7.38
CA VAL A 157 -13.96 -11.47 -8.49
C VAL A 157 -14.27 -10.74 -9.79
N ALA A 158 -13.26 -10.05 -10.34
CA ALA A 158 -13.33 -9.36 -11.63
C ALA A 158 -11.97 -9.49 -12.34
N LYS A 159 -11.91 -9.12 -13.60
CA LYS A 159 -10.63 -8.93 -14.29
C LYS A 159 -10.17 -7.50 -14.11
N PHE A 160 -8.91 -7.32 -13.73
CA PHE A 160 -8.31 -6.02 -13.47
C PHE A 160 -7.27 -5.69 -14.54
N ASP A 161 -7.16 -4.42 -14.89
CA ASP A 161 -6.07 -3.94 -15.75
C ASP A 161 -4.76 -3.87 -14.97
N LEU A 162 -4.84 -3.48 -13.70
CA LEU A 162 -3.69 -3.26 -12.86
C LEU A 162 -3.95 -3.71 -11.42
N ILE A 163 -3.00 -4.44 -10.85
CA ILE A 163 -2.97 -4.81 -9.44
C ILE A 163 -1.77 -4.12 -8.80
N ILE A 164 -1.98 -3.38 -7.72
CA ILE A 164 -0.92 -2.64 -7.00
C ILE A 164 -0.87 -3.10 -5.55
N SER A 165 0.34 -3.43 -5.08
CA SER A 165 0.57 -3.77 -3.67
C SER A 165 1.94 -3.29 -3.23
N LEU A 166 2.03 -2.02 -2.78
CA LEU A 166 3.30 -1.43 -2.38
C LEU A 166 3.62 -1.73 -0.92
N PHE A 167 4.72 -2.45 -0.68
CA PHE A 167 5.19 -2.87 0.66
C PHE A 167 4.19 -3.72 1.45
N SER A 168 3.32 -4.48 0.78
CA SER A 168 2.40 -5.40 1.42
C SER A 168 2.57 -6.82 0.89
N LEU A 169 2.07 -7.13 -0.30
CA LEU A 169 2.23 -8.43 -0.95
C LEU A 169 3.70 -8.76 -1.16
N ASP A 170 4.13 -9.96 -0.78
CA ASP A 170 5.50 -10.48 -0.82
C ASP A 170 6.54 -9.64 -0.04
N TYR A 171 6.06 -8.67 0.74
CA TYR A 171 6.89 -7.84 1.62
C TYR A 171 6.52 -8.03 3.09
N HIS A 172 5.22 -7.96 3.45
CA HIS A 172 4.67 -8.26 4.77
C HIS A 172 3.93 -9.60 4.79
N TYR A 173 3.31 -9.98 3.67
CA TYR A 173 2.54 -11.20 3.51
C TYR A 173 3.09 -12.01 2.35
N ASP A 174 3.28 -13.31 2.54
CA ASP A 174 3.77 -14.17 1.45
C ASP A 174 2.81 -14.13 0.25
N PHE A 175 3.35 -13.95 -0.93
CA PHE A 175 2.62 -13.98 -2.20
C PHE A 175 1.75 -15.24 -2.34
N ASN A 176 2.22 -16.37 -1.85
CA ASN A 176 1.51 -17.64 -1.96
C ASN A 176 0.14 -17.65 -1.26
N LEU A 177 -0.08 -16.80 -0.24
CA LEU A 177 -1.39 -16.64 0.40
C LEU A 177 -2.45 -16.09 -0.56
N TYR A 178 -2.03 -15.34 -1.57
CA TYR A 178 -2.91 -14.70 -2.55
C TYR A 178 -2.85 -15.36 -3.92
N LYS A 179 -1.95 -16.31 -4.16
CA LYS A 179 -1.67 -16.88 -5.48
C LYS A 179 -2.92 -17.39 -6.19
N ASP A 180 -3.71 -18.23 -5.52
CA ASP A 180 -4.92 -18.82 -6.09
C ASP A 180 -5.99 -17.76 -6.41
N TYR A 181 -6.12 -16.77 -5.56
CA TYR A 181 -6.99 -15.63 -5.80
C TYR A 181 -6.51 -14.83 -7.00
N LEU A 182 -5.23 -14.51 -7.07
CA LEU A 182 -4.63 -13.75 -8.17
C LEU A 182 -4.80 -14.46 -9.51
N ILE A 183 -4.58 -15.77 -9.57
CA ILE A 183 -4.81 -16.57 -10.79
C ILE A 183 -6.25 -16.41 -11.31
N LYS A 184 -7.25 -16.43 -10.42
CA LYS A 184 -8.66 -16.29 -10.80
C LYS A 184 -8.99 -14.93 -11.42
N ILE A 185 -8.38 -13.85 -10.90
CA ILE A 185 -8.68 -12.48 -11.31
C ILE A 185 -7.74 -11.93 -12.38
N PHE A 186 -6.64 -12.61 -12.68
CA PHE A 186 -5.67 -12.21 -13.67
C PHE A 186 -6.25 -12.42 -15.08
N GLY A 187 -6.16 -11.41 -15.94
CA GLY A 187 -6.49 -11.48 -17.36
C GLY A 187 -5.24 -11.36 -18.23
N GLU A 188 -5.35 -11.57 -19.52
CA GLU A 188 -4.24 -11.50 -20.49
C GLU A 188 -3.47 -10.15 -20.45
N LYS A 189 -4.17 -9.07 -20.15
CA LYS A 189 -3.58 -7.70 -20.10
C LYS A 189 -3.33 -7.21 -18.69
N THR A 190 -3.58 -8.04 -17.68
CA THR A 190 -3.37 -7.65 -16.28
C THR A 190 -1.90 -7.51 -15.98
N GLN A 191 -1.53 -6.41 -15.35
CA GLN A 191 -0.20 -6.19 -14.79
C GLN A 191 -0.29 -6.13 -13.27
N ILE A 192 0.68 -6.71 -12.57
CA ILE A 192 0.78 -6.62 -11.11
C ILE A 192 2.10 -5.97 -10.70
N ILE A 193 2.02 -5.02 -9.78
CA ILE A 193 3.17 -4.29 -9.24
C ILE A 193 3.24 -4.50 -7.74
N PHE A 194 4.38 -4.97 -7.26
CA PHE A 194 4.62 -5.14 -5.83
C PHE A 194 6.11 -5.07 -5.48
N ASP A 195 6.40 -5.00 -4.18
CA ASP A 195 7.78 -5.01 -3.66
C ASP A 195 8.12 -6.41 -3.15
N THR A 196 9.31 -6.94 -3.52
CA THR A 196 9.76 -8.27 -3.12
C THR A 196 11.25 -8.28 -2.76
N ILE A 197 11.65 -9.17 -1.86
CA ILE A 197 13.06 -9.47 -1.56
C ILE A 197 13.61 -10.63 -2.41
N ARG A 198 12.74 -11.35 -3.13
CA ARG A 198 13.07 -12.54 -3.94
C ARG A 198 12.58 -12.42 -5.41
N PRO A 199 13.04 -11.43 -6.18
CA PRO A 199 12.52 -11.17 -7.52
C PRO A 199 12.69 -12.35 -8.49
N ASP A 200 13.73 -13.17 -8.34
CA ASP A 200 13.97 -14.33 -9.21
C ASP A 200 12.95 -15.45 -9.01
N TYR A 201 12.32 -15.56 -7.84
CA TYR A 201 11.23 -16.48 -7.58
C TYR A 201 10.05 -16.27 -8.55
N PHE A 202 9.77 -15.02 -8.90
CA PHE A 202 8.65 -14.65 -9.76
C PHE A 202 8.87 -14.95 -11.24
N LYS A 203 10.11 -15.17 -11.69
CA LYS A 203 10.42 -15.65 -13.03
C LYS A 203 9.89 -17.06 -13.32
N ASN A 204 9.59 -17.84 -12.26
CA ASN A 204 8.98 -19.16 -12.36
C ASN A 204 7.43 -19.11 -12.27
N ILE A 205 6.87 -17.91 -12.06
CA ILE A 205 5.42 -17.70 -11.88
C ILE A 205 4.84 -16.86 -13.03
N PHE A 206 5.63 -15.92 -13.54
CA PHE A 206 5.21 -15.01 -14.60
C PHE A 206 6.18 -15.07 -15.78
N ASN A 207 5.64 -15.02 -17.00
CA ASN A 207 6.44 -14.97 -18.22
C ASN A 207 7.24 -13.68 -18.33
N GLU A 208 6.74 -12.59 -17.76
CA GLU A 208 7.40 -11.29 -17.78
C GLU A 208 7.57 -10.76 -16.37
N VAL A 209 8.81 -10.42 -16.01
CA VAL A 209 9.18 -9.81 -14.72
C VAL A 209 10.14 -8.67 -14.99
N ILE A 210 9.70 -7.44 -14.75
CA ILE A 210 10.47 -6.21 -14.96
C ILE A 210 10.76 -5.56 -13.61
N ILE A 211 12.04 -5.23 -13.36
CA ILE A 211 12.45 -4.48 -12.17
C ILE A 211 12.24 -2.99 -12.44
N LEU A 212 11.27 -2.39 -11.76
CA LEU A 212 10.97 -0.97 -11.87
C LEU A 212 11.84 -0.11 -10.95
N LYS A 213 12.24 -0.65 -9.80
CA LYS A 213 13.03 0.07 -8.81
C LYS A 213 13.83 -0.88 -7.92
N ASP A 214 15.13 -0.65 -7.84
CA ASP A 214 16.00 -1.35 -6.90
C ASP A 214 16.11 -0.54 -5.58
N ARG A 215 15.73 -1.16 -4.48
CA ARG A 215 15.76 -0.61 -3.12
C ARG A 215 16.62 -1.45 -2.18
N THR A 216 17.43 -2.36 -2.70
CA THR A 216 18.24 -3.29 -1.89
C THR A 216 19.19 -2.56 -0.95
N LYS A 217 19.65 -1.37 -1.31
CA LYS A 217 20.51 -0.50 -0.49
C LYS A 217 19.72 0.42 0.46
N THR A 218 18.38 0.28 0.55
CA THR A 218 17.55 1.05 1.46
C THR A 218 17.18 0.21 2.69
N ILE A 219 16.51 0.84 3.67
CA ILE A 219 15.96 0.13 4.84
C ILE A 219 14.93 -0.94 4.48
N HIS A 220 14.41 -0.91 3.26
CA HIS A 220 13.41 -1.87 2.78
C HIS A 220 14.05 -3.15 2.23
N GLY A 221 15.29 -3.10 1.74
CA GLY A 221 16.00 -4.27 1.22
C GLY A 221 15.31 -5.00 0.06
N SER A 222 14.42 -4.31 -0.68
CA SER A 222 13.52 -4.91 -1.67
C SER A 222 13.73 -4.38 -3.08
N LYS A 223 13.18 -5.10 -4.06
CA LYS A 223 13.00 -4.61 -5.43
C LYS A 223 11.51 -4.45 -5.72
N ARG A 224 11.14 -3.37 -6.40
CA ARG A 224 9.80 -3.24 -6.98
C ARG A 224 9.80 -3.88 -8.34
N ILE A 225 8.90 -4.81 -8.55
CA ILE A 225 8.75 -5.50 -9.82
C ILE A 225 7.37 -5.27 -10.41
N MET A 226 7.28 -5.37 -11.73
CA MET A 226 6.05 -5.48 -12.48
C MET A 226 6.04 -6.84 -13.17
N CYS A 227 4.97 -7.58 -13.01
CA CYS A 227 4.80 -8.89 -13.61
C CYS A 227 3.56 -8.93 -14.49
N SER A 228 3.61 -9.71 -15.57
CA SER A 228 2.47 -10.02 -16.44
C SER A 228 2.53 -11.47 -16.92
N ASN A 229 1.38 -11.99 -17.35
CA ASN A 229 1.23 -13.32 -17.91
C ASN A 229 1.68 -14.46 -16.98
N PHE A 230 0.76 -14.97 -16.15
CA PHE A 230 1.03 -16.17 -15.35
C PHE A 230 1.50 -17.32 -16.24
N ILE A 231 2.52 -18.05 -15.79
CA ILE A 231 2.92 -19.32 -16.40
C ILE A 231 1.85 -20.37 -16.06
N ASN A 232 1.25 -20.95 -17.09
CA ASN A 232 0.26 -22.02 -16.97
C ASN A 232 0.92 -23.36 -16.60
#